data_69477ef1df51b2265cbc350f6c1316b4
#
_entry.id   69477ef1df51b2265cbc350f6c1316b4
#
_cell.length_a   1.000
_cell.length_b   1.000
_cell.length_c   1.000
_cell.angle_alpha   90.00
_cell.angle_beta   90.00
_cell.angle_gamma   90.00
#
_symmetry.space_group_name_H-M   'P 1'
#
loop_
_entity.id
_entity.type
_entity.pdbx_description
1 polymer ?
#
loop_
_entity_poly.entity_id
_entity_poly.type
_entity_poly.pdbx_seq_one_letter_code
_entity_poly.pdbx_strand_id
1 'polypeptide(L)'
;MKKVILSLILAVTAMAAAFAQAPANPVAWRSNVKMQSATKGTVTFTAIVSEGWHLYGMQMPKGGPKPTTFSFAGSQGVKFAGAPVPSVQPVKKHDKMFDADVTYWEGRVKFTVDFEITDPAKAALAASVAYMGCNDQTCSPPKTHKFTLRIPAAK
;
A
#
# COMPACT_ATOMS: atom_id res chain seq x y z
N MET A 1 -54.04 48.74 -22.06
CA MET A 1 -53.99 47.27 -22.01
C MET A 1 -52.54 46.88 -21.99
N LYS A 2 -51.96 46.69 -20.80
CA LYS A 2 -50.56 46.33 -20.62
C LYS A 2 -50.51 44.85 -20.26
N LYS A 3 -50.02 44.02 -21.16
CA LYS A 3 -49.77 42.60 -20.90
C LYS A 3 -48.47 42.47 -20.15
N VAL A 4 -48.56 42.09 -18.87
CA VAL A 4 -47.40 41.75 -18.04
C VAL A 4 -47.07 40.30 -18.35
N ILE A 5 -45.96 40.07 -19.04
CA ILE A 5 -45.42 38.73 -19.26
C ILE A 5 -44.55 38.41 -18.05
N LEU A 6 -45.08 37.55 -17.20
CA LEU A 6 -44.34 37.01 -16.04
C LEU A 6 -43.41 35.88 -16.52
N SER A 7 -42.14 36.26 -16.71
CA SER A 7 -41.11 35.28 -17.04
C SER A 7 -40.74 34.49 -15.78
N LEU A 8 -41.21 33.26 -15.71
CA LEU A 8 -40.83 32.29 -14.67
C LEU A 8 -39.44 31.76 -14.99
N ILE A 9 -38.41 32.35 -14.34
CA ILE A 9 -37.05 31.82 -14.40
C ILE A 9 -37.00 30.61 -13.49
N LEU A 10 -37.08 29.43 -14.06
CA LEU A 10 -36.84 28.16 -13.36
C LEU A 10 -35.33 27.99 -13.17
N ALA A 11 -34.83 28.40 -12.02
CA ALA A 11 -33.48 28.13 -11.60
C ALA A 11 -33.33 26.62 -11.29
N VAL A 12 -32.89 25.86 -12.26
CA VAL A 12 -32.48 24.48 -12.05
C VAL A 12 -31.11 24.54 -11.35
N THR A 13 -31.13 24.48 -10.02
CA THR A 13 -29.91 24.22 -9.24
C THR A 13 -29.50 22.76 -9.48
N ALA A 14 -28.60 22.54 -10.42
CA ALA A 14 -27.91 21.29 -10.56
C ALA A 14 -27.06 21.05 -9.31
N MET A 15 -27.58 20.31 -8.34
CA MET A 15 -26.79 19.71 -7.27
C MET A 15 -25.86 18.69 -7.95
N ALA A 16 -24.65 19.11 -8.28
CA ALA A 16 -23.58 18.22 -8.60
C ALA A 16 -23.25 17.45 -7.31
N ALA A 17 -23.86 16.27 -7.14
CA ALA A 17 -23.42 15.32 -6.16
C ALA A 17 -21.96 14.98 -6.54
N ALA A 18 -21.01 15.53 -5.81
CA ALA A 18 -19.62 15.12 -5.88
C ALA A 18 -19.59 13.67 -5.38
N PHE A 19 -19.73 12.73 -6.28
CA PHE A 19 -19.38 11.35 -6.00
C PHE A 19 -17.89 11.37 -5.70
N ALA A 20 -17.54 11.26 -4.42
CA ALA A 20 -16.18 11.02 -4.00
C ALA A 20 -15.74 9.71 -4.67
N GLN A 21 -15.05 9.82 -5.80
CA GLN A 21 -14.53 8.66 -6.49
C GLN A 21 -13.57 7.97 -5.53
N ALA A 22 -13.77 6.67 -5.34
CA ALA A 22 -12.84 5.87 -4.56
C ALA A 22 -11.42 6.11 -5.07
N PRO A 23 -10.43 6.33 -4.19
CA PRO A 23 -9.08 6.67 -4.62
C PRO A 23 -8.56 5.57 -5.55
N ALA A 24 -8.02 5.96 -6.70
CA ALA A 24 -7.45 5.03 -7.69
C ALA A 24 -6.36 4.12 -7.08
N ASN A 25 -5.77 4.54 -5.97
CA ASN A 25 -4.83 3.78 -5.16
C ASN A 25 -5.06 4.10 -3.68
N PRO A 26 -5.76 3.23 -2.94
CA PRO A 26 -6.05 3.45 -1.52
C PRO A 26 -4.84 3.24 -0.60
N VAL A 27 -3.71 2.75 -1.12
CA VAL A 27 -2.49 2.50 -0.34
C VAL A 27 -1.31 3.21 -0.99
N ALA A 28 -0.76 4.20 -0.28
CA ALA A 28 0.50 4.84 -0.66
C ALA A 28 1.67 4.13 0.02
N TRP A 29 2.79 4.03 -0.69
CA TRP A 29 4.00 3.39 -0.19
C TRP A 29 5.17 4.35 -0.11
N ARG A 30 5.99 4.19 0.94
CA ARG A 30 7.28 4.87 1.10
C ARG A 30 8.32 3.86 1.53
N SER A 31 9.59 4.15 1.30
CA SER A 31 10.70 3.33 1.77
C SER A 31 11.82 4.19 2.35
N ASN A 32 12.57 3.60 3.27
CA ASN A 32 13.78 4.17 3.83
C ASN A 32 14.81 3.07 4.04
N VAL A 33 16.07 3.37 3.79
CA VAL A 33 17.21 2.49 4.04
C VAL A 33 18.08 3.13 5.10
N LYS A 34 18.40 2.39 6.16
CA LYS A 34 19.31 2.83 7.24
C LYS A 34 20.42 1.82 7.39
N MET A 35 21.66 2.28 7.29
CA MET A 35 22.83 1.45 7.61
C MET A 35 23.06 1.43 9.11
N GLN A 36 23.37 0.24 9.62
CA GLN A 36 23.75 -0.03 11.02
C GLN A 36 25.28 -0.16 11.14
N SER A 37 25.92 -0.63 10.06
CA SER A 37 27.38 -0.73 9.92
C SER A 37 27.76 -0.59 8.45
N ALA A 38 29.02 -0.76 8.11
CA ALA A 38 29.48 -0.72 6.73
C ALA A 38 28.81 -1.81 5.83
N THR A 39 28.40 -2.94 6.42
CA THR A 39 27.85 -4.08 5.67
C THR A 39 26.43 -4.46 6.07
N LYS A 40 25.87 -3.91 7.14
CA LYS A 40 24.54 -4.27 7.63
C LYS A 40 23.62 -3.07 7.62
N GLY A 41 22.39 -3.29 7.19
CA GLY A 41 21.37 -2.25 7.16
C GLY A 41 19.96 -2.81 7.29
N THR A 42 19.00 -1.90 7.41
CA THR A 42 17.56 -2.21 7.48
C THR A 42 16.85 -1.42 6.40
N VAL A 43 15.96 -2.08 5.66
CA VAL A 43 14.97 -1.44 4.81
C VAL A 43 13.64 -1.38 5.56
N THR A 44 13.05 -0.20 5.59
CA THR A 44 11.70 0.02 6.13
C THR A 44 10.78 0.42 4.98
N PHE A 45 9.71 -0.32 4.78
CA PHE A 45 8.61 0.01 3.89
C PHE A 45 7.45 0.52 4.73
N THR A 46 6.85 1.63 4.36
CA THR A 46 5.69 2.20 5.06
C THR A 46 4.49 2.21 4.13
N ALA A 47 3.46 1.47 4.49
CA ALA A 47 2.15 1.58 3.88
C ALA A 47 1.35 2.65 4.60
N ILE A 48 0.67 3.51 3.84
CA ILE A 48 -0.27 4.52 4.30
C ILE A 48 -1.59 4.20 3.63
N VAL A 49 -2.52 3.64 4.40
CA VAL A 49 -3.82 3.20 3.93
C VAL A 49 -4.81 4.36 4.11
N SER A 50 -5.57 4.68 3.08
CA SER A 50 -6.61 5.71 3.12
C SER A 50 -7.69 5.36 4.13
N GLU A 51 -8.31 6.38 4.74
CA GLU A 51 -9.41 6.21 5.67
C GLU A 51 -10.55 5.39 5.06
N GLY A 52 -11.10 4.45 5.83
CA GLY A 52 -12.15 3.54 5.40
C GLY A 52 -11.67 2.39 4.49
N TRP A 53 -10.35 2.32 4.21
CA TRP A 53 -9.73 1.24 3.45
C TRP A 53 -8.85 0.38 4.35
N HIS A 54 -8.58 -0.84 3.90
CA HIS A 54 -7.64 -1.76 4.55
C HIS A 54 -6.70 -2.40 3.52
N LEU A 55 -5.51 -2.72 3.97
CA LEU A 55 -4.48 -3.45 3.25
C LEU A 55 -4.48 -4.89 3.73
N TYR A 56 -4.71 -5.86 2.86
CA TYR A 56 -4.71 -7.27 3.25
C TYR A 56 -3.35 -7.74 3.74
N GLY A 57 -3.39 -8.71 4.66
CA GLY A 57 -2.23 -9.28 5.31
C GLY A 57 -1.30 -10.02 4.37
N MET A 58 -0.17 -10.48 4.91
CA MET A 58 0.84 -11.22 4.14
C MET A 58 0.49 -12.70 3.94
N GLN A 59 -0.46 -13.23 4.71
CA GLN A 59 -0.93 -14.61 4.60
C GLN A 59 -2.45 -14.60 4.46
N MET A 60 -2.95 -15.26 3.42
CA MET A 60 -4.37 -15.33 3.11
C MET A 60 -4.80 -16.78 2.90
N PRO A 61 -6.06 -17.12 3.22
CA PRO A 61 -6.60 -18.43 2.91
C PRO A 61 -6.70 -18.64 1.39
N LYS A 62 -6.74 -19.90 0.98
CA LYS A 62 -6.97 -20.25 -0.43
C LYS A 62 -8.33 -19.71 -0.89
N GLY A 63 -8.35 -19.00 -2.02
CA GLY A 63 -9.57 -18.35 -2.54
C GLY A 63 -9.85 -16.97 -1.96
N GLY A 64 -9.09 -16.52 -0.96
CA GLY A 64 -9.18 -15.19 -0.38
C GLY A 64 -8.57 -14.09 -1.26
N PRO A 65 -8.50 -12.86 -0.72
CA PRO A 65 -7.90 -11.72 -1.43
C PRO A 65 -6.41 -11.91 -1.69
N LYS A 66 -5.84 -11.13 -2.61
CA LYS A 66 -4.41 -11.12 -2.86
C LYS A 66 -3.64 -10.66 -1.62
N PRO A 67 -2.70 -11.47 -1.09
CA PRO A 67 -1.88 -11.08 0.05
C PRO A 67 -0.89 -9.97 -0.32
N THR A 68 -0.48 -9.19 0.68
CA THR A 68 0.67 -8.29 0.58
C THR A 68 1.94 -9.13 0.50
N THR A 69 2.63 -9.07 -0.65
CA THR A 69 3.82 -9.90 -0.93
C THR A 69 4.98 -9.03 -1.35
N PHE A 70 6.08 -9.09 -0.58
CA PHE A 70 7.32 -8.41 -0.93
C PHE A 70 8.20 -9.30 -1.79
N SER A 71 8.89 -8.68 -2.75
CA SER A 71 9.91 -9.32 -3.58
C SER A 71 11.17 -8.49 -3.59
N PHE A 72 12.30 -9.14 -3.46
CA PHE A 72 13.64 -8.56 -3.53
C PHE A 72 14.39 -9.02 -4.77
N ALA A 73 13.68 -9.59 -5.74
CA ALA A 73 14.24 -10.01 -7.02
C ALA A 73 14.90 -8.81 -7.73
N GLY A 74 16.11 -9.02 -8.22
CA GLY A 74 16.93 -7.97 -8.84
C GLY A 74 17.91 -7.27 -7.89
N SER A 75 17.87 -7.55 -6.57
CA SER A 75 18.95 -7.15 -5.67
C SER A 75 20.23 -7.93 -5.97
N GLN A 76 21.37 -7.25 -5.85
CA GLN A 76 22.68 -7.83 -6.13
C GLN A 76 23.63 -7.54 -4.97
N GLY A 77 24.54 -8.47 -4.70
CA GLY A 77 25.57 -8.31 -3.66
C GLY A 77 25.03 -8.09 -2.25
N VAL A 78 23.80 -8.50 -2.00
CA VAL A 78 23.12 -8.37 -0.71
C VAL A 78 22.30 -9.62 -0.37
N LYS A 79 22.16 -9.89 0.93
CA LYS A 79 21.33 -10.97 1.45
C LYS A 79 20.33 -10.39 2.45
N PHE A 80 19.03 -10.64 2.27
CA PHE A 80 18.00 -10.25 3.22
C PHE A 80 17.78 -11.34 4.28
N ALA A 81 17.44 -10.91 5.49
CA ALA A 81 17.26 -11.80 6.66
C ALA A 81 15.89 -12.53 6.66
N GLY A 82 15.15 -12.50 5.56
CA GLY A 82 13.85 -13.15 5.42
C GLY A 82 12.77 -12.20 4.89
N ALA A 83 11.53 -12.48 5.25
CA ALA A 83 10.40 -11.62 4.90
C ALA A 83 10.36 -10.37 5.82
N PRO A 84 9.86 -9.23 5.32
CA PRO A 84 9.66 -8.05 6.16
C PRO A 84 8.69 -8.31 7.30
N VAL A 85 9.02 -7.78 8.49
CA VAL A 85 8.23 -7.92 9.71
C VAL A 85 7.37 -6.67 9.90
N PRO A 86 6.04 -6.82 10.07
CA PRO A 86 5.14 -5.69 10.31
C PRO A 86 5.33 -5.10 11.71
N SER A 87 5.19 -3.78 11.83
CA SER A 87 5.34 -3.05 13.11
C SER A 87 4.16 -3.26 14.07
N VAL A 88 3.03 -3.72 13.56
CA VAL A 88 1.81 -4.02 14.30
C VAL A 88 1.20 -5.31 13.77
N GLN A 89 0.57 -6.07 14.65
CA GLN A 89 -0.15 -7.28 14.25
C GLN A 89 -1.36 -6.90 13.39
N PRO A 90 -1.68 -7.69 12.34
CA PRO A 90 -2.86 -7.46 11.56
C PRO A 90 -4.13 -7.79 12.35
N VAL A 91 -5.20 -7.08 12.05
CA VAL A 91 -6.55 -7.40 12.55
C VAL A 91 -7.05 -8.65 11.82
N LYS A 92 -7.72 -9.55 12.54
CA LYS A 92 -8.42 -10.70 11.95
C LYS A 92 -9.91 -10.40 11.83
N LYS A 93 -10.51 -10.70 10.69
CA LYS A 93 -11.94 -10.49 10.43
C LYS A 93 -12.44 -11.52 9.42
N HIS A 94 -13.69 -11.93 9.57
CA HIS A 94 -14.41 -12.63 8.50
C HIS A 94 -14.81 -11.63 7.43
N ASP A 95 -14.29 -11.81 6.23
CA ASP A 95 -14.55 -10.94 5.08
C ASP A 95 -15.73 -11.52 4.28
N LYS A 96 -16.83 -10.78 4.23
CA LYS A 96 -18.06 -11.22 3.56
C LYS A 96 -17.94 -11.27 2.03
N MET A 97 -17.01 -10.48 1.45
CA MET A 97 -16.80 -10.42 0.00
C MET A 97 -16.10 -11.69 -0.51
N PHE A 98 -15.19 -12.23 0.29
CA PHE A 98 -14.43 -13.44 -0.02
C PHE A 98 -14.95 -14.68 0.73
N ASP A 99 -15.91 -14.51 1.63
CA ASP A 99 -16.41 -15.55 2.53
C ASP A 99 -15.27 -16.32 3.22
N ALA A 100 -14.32 -15.57 3.78
CA ALA A 100 -13.09 -16.10 4.34
C ALA A 100 -12.58 -15.28 5.52
N ASP A 101 -11.88 -15.97 6.45
CA ASP A 101 -11.17 -15.29 7.54
C ASP A 101 -9.87 -14.70 7.01
N VAL A 102 -9.78 -13.39 7.02
CA VAL A 102 -8.65 -12.63 6.50
C VAL A 102 -7.92 -11.89 7.60
N THR A 103 -6.72 -11.43 7.28
CA THR A 103 -5.96 -10.48 8.09
C THR A 103 -5.74 -9.21 7.30
N TYR A 104 -5.71 -8.05 7.97
CA TYR A 104 -5.50 -6.77 7.30
C TYR A 104 -4.95 -5.69 8.24
N TRP A 105 -4.47 -4.60 7.67
CA TRP A 105 -4.07 -3.39 8.37
C TRP A 105 -4.85 -2.18 7.86
N GLU A 106 -5.07 -1.22 8.75
CA GLU A 106 -5.62 0.10 8.48
C GLU A 106 -4.60 1.18 8.84
N GLY A 107 -4.80 2.38 8.33
CA GLY A 107 -3.97 3.53 8.64
C GLY A 107 -2.51 3.35 8.21
N ARG A 108 -1.59 3.35 9.15
CA ARG A 108 -0.15 3.27 8.85
C ARG A 108 0.48 2.02 9.43
N VAL A 109 1.14 1.25 8.59
CA VAL A 109 1.96 0.10 9.02
C VAL A 109 3.34 0.18 8.39
N LYS A 110 4.37 -0.17 9.17
CA LYS A 110 5.75 -0.31 8.70
C LYS A 110 6.10 -1.78 8.61
N PHE A 111 6.86 -2.13 7.58
CA PHE A 111 7.43 -3.45 7.39
C PHE A 111 8.94 -3.29 7.33
N THR A 112 9.67 -3.99 8.18
CA THR A 112 11.12 -3.89 8.28
C THR A 112 11.78 -5.21 7.92
N VAL A 113 12.90 -5.12 7.20
CA VAL A 113 13.74 -6.27 6.90
C VAL A 113 15.19 -5.85 6.97
N ASP A 114 16.00 -6.66 7.64
CA ASP A 114 17.44 -6.46 7.69
C ASP A 114 18.10 -7.09 6.47
N PHE A 115 19.22 -6.51 6.05
CA PHE A 115 20.06 -7.01 4.98
C PHE A 115 21.54 -6.90 5.32
N GLU A 116 22.33 -7.74 4.68
CA GLU A 116 23.78 -7.73 4.74
C GLU A 116 24.37 -7.58 3.35
N ILE A 117 25.34 -6.72 3.17
CA ILE A 117 26.12 -6.55 1.94
C ILE A 117 27.16 -7.69 1.90
N THR A 118 27.01 -8.58 0.92
CA THR A 118 27.90 -9.73 0.72
C THR A 118 28.94 -9.48 -0.37
N ASP A 119 28.68 -8.57 -1.30
CA ASP A 119 29.60 -8.10 -2.33
C ASP A 119 29.46 -6.58 -2.51
N PRO A 120 30.33 -5.78 -1.86
CA PRO A 120 30.24 -4.33 -1.92
C PRO A 120 30.35 -3.75 -3.35
N ALA A 121 31.09 -4.43 -4.25
CA ALA A 121 31.28 -3.97 -5.63
C ALA A 121 30.00 -4.06 -6.47
N LYS A 122 29.07 -4.92 -6.08
CA LYS A 122 27.80 -5.15 -6.78
C LYS A 122 26.57 -4.76 -5.96
N ALA A 123 26.76 -4.23 -4.74
CA ALA A 123 25.67 -4.00 -3.80
C ALA A 123 24.60 -3.07 -4.38
N ALA A 124 23.45 -3.63 -4.66
CA ALA A 124 22.25 -2.92 -5.13
C ALA A 124 21.01 -3.52 -4.49
N LEU A 125 20.12 -2.65 -4.02
CA LEU A 125 18.84 -3.01 -3.45
C LEU A 125 17.74 -2.81 -4.51
N ALA A 126 16.95 -3.85 -4.73
CA ALA A 126 15.72 -3.80 -5.48
C ALA A 126 14.59 -4.39 -4.64
N ALA A 127 13.45 -3.75 -4.61
CA ALA A 127 12.28 -4.28 -3.93
C ALA A 127 11.00 -3.89 -4.64
N SER A 128 10.00 -4.75 -4.53
CA SER A 128 8.64 -4.45 -4.92
C SER A 128 7.66 -5.08 -3.93
N VAL A 129 6.44 -4.55 -3.90
CA VAL A 129 5.33 -5.12 -3.13
C VAL A 129 4.12 -5.26 -4.03
N ALA A 130 3.59 -6.49 -4.11
CA ALA A 130 2.28 -6.75 -4.66
C ALA A 130 1.25 -6.68 -3.54
N TYR A 131 0.12 -6.00 -3.76
CA TYR A 131 -0.88 -5.75 -2.72
C TYR A 131 -2.25 -5.48 -3.31
N MET A 132 -3.27 -5.54 -2.46
CA MET A 132 -4.64 -5.15 -2.76
C MET A 132 -5.22 -4.40 -1.56
N GLY A 133 -5.89 -3.29 -1.83
CA GLY A 133 -6.64 -2.53 -0.83
C GLY A 133 -8.13 -2.68 -1.08
N CYS A 134 -8.90 -2.86 -0.03
CA CYS A 134 -10.36 -2.95 -0.09
C CYS A 134 -11.01 -2.07 0.97
N ASN A 135 -12.29 -1.78 0.78
CA ASN A 135 -13.21 -1.32 1.80
C ASN A 135 -14.41 -2.28 1.87
N ASP A 136 -15.43 -1.97 2.65
CA ASP A 136 -16.60 -2.84 2.81
C ASP A 136 -17.48 -2.97 1.55
N GLN A 137 -17.20 -2.21 0.49
CA GLN A 137 -18.00 -2.14 -0.74
C GLN A 137 -17.24 -2.59 -1.99
N THR A 138 -15.92 -2.34 -2.04
CA THR A 138 -15.14 -2.58 -3.24
C THR A 138 -13.66 -2.82 -2.93
N CYS A 139 -12.97 -3.46 -3.87
CA CYS A 139 -11.53 -3.64 -3.85
C CYS A 139 -10.87 -2.89 -5.02
N SER A 140 -9.69 -2.33 -4.76
CA SER A 140 -8.83 -1.89 -5.85
C SER A 140 -8.31 -3.12 -6.62
N PRO A 141 -8.06 -3.01 -7.92
CA PRO A 141 -7.33 -4.06 -8.62
C PRO A 141 -5.98 -4.33 -7.92
N PRO A 142 -5.50 -5.59 -7.93
CA PRO A 142 -4.16 -5.90 -7.42
C PRO A 142 -3.11 -5.03 -8.10
N LYS A 143 -2.20 -4.49 -7.30
CA LYS A 143 -1.14 -3.57 -7.76
C LYS A 143 0.23 -4.06 -7.34
N THR A 144 1.25 -3.64 -8.07
CA THR A 144 2.65 -3.81 -7.69
C THR A 144 3.31 -2.44 -7.63
N HIS A 145 3.84 -2.09 -6.47
CA HIS A 145 4.67 -0.92 -6.28
C HIS A 145 6.14 -1.31 -6.28
N LYS A 146 6.95 -0.64 -7.11
CA LYS A 146 8.41 -0.81 -7.14
C LYS A 146 9.05 0.31 -6.33
N PHE A 147 10.00 -0.04 -5.47
CA PHE A 147 10.71 0.91 -4.64
C PHE A 147 12.03 1.32 -5.28
N THR A 148 12.34 2.60 -5.22
CA THR A 148 13.67 3.11 -5.50
C THR A 148 14.46 3.13 -4.19
N LEU A 149 15.40 2.20 -4.03
CA LEU A 149 16.21 2.03 -2.83
C LEU A 149 17.64 2.48 -3.12
N ARG A 150 18.22 3.24 -2.20
CA ARG A 150 19.64 3.63 -2.26
C ARG A 150 20.30 3.24 -0.95
N ILE A 151 21.45 2.59 -1.03
CA ILE A 151 22.29 2.32 0.13
C ILE A 151 22.99 3.64 0.48
N PRO A 152 22.75 4.24 1.67
CA PRO A 152 23.45 5.46 2.07
C PRO A 152 24.93 5.18 2.21
N ALA A 153 25.79 6.16 1.91
CA ALA A 153 27.20 6.07 2.21
C ALA A 153 27.40 5.86 3.74
N ALA A 154 28.29 4.96 4.10
CA ALA A 154 28.66 4.79 5.50
C ALA A 154 29.26 6.11 6.01
N LYS A 155 28.72 6.58 7.14
CA LYS A 155 29.29 7.76 7.83
C LYS A 155 30.50 7.33 8.65
#